data_8847b7a781753463dbd1aeec61b297a1
#
_entry.id   8847b7a781753463dbd1aeec61b297a1
#
_cell.length_a   1.000
_cell.length_b   1.000
_cell.length_c   1.000
_cell.angle_alpha   90.00
_cell.angle_beta   90.00
_cell.angle_gamma   90.00
#
_symmetry.space_group_name_H-M   'P 1'
#
loop_
_entity.id
_entity.type
_entity.pdbx_description
1 polymer ?
#
loop_
_entity_poly.entity_id
_entity_poly.type
_entity_poly.pdbx_seq_one_letter_code
_entity_poly.pdbx_strand_id
1 'polypeptide(L)'
;ADVAPIVSACRAFGLNLIPRGGGTGYTGSAVPLDPWCAVINTEKLDHIAAVEWRSLPSLEGDFPTIRCGAGAVTRRVAEVAEDAGLTFAVDPTSQDASTIGGNIAMNAGGKKAVLWGTTLDNLVSWRLVTPDADWLEVERLGHSLGKIHDQTEVTFRISRFEGDGTTLKCQPEVLRLPGNSFRKAGLGKDVTDKFLAGLPGVQKEGCDGHITYAWF
;
A
#
# COMPACT_ATOMS: atom_id res chain seq x y z
N ALA A 1 1.36 7.94 14.40
CA ALA A 1 0.73 7.57 15.69
C ALA A 1 -0.72 8.05 15.79
N ASP A 2 -1.10 9.15 15.15
CA ASP A 2 -2.38 9.82 15.40
C ASP A 2 -3.53 9.40 14.46
N VAL A 3 -3.30 8.52 13.49
CA VAL A 3 -4.32 8.15 12.50
C VAL A 3 -5.48 7.38 13.14
N ALA A 4 -5.21 6.39 13.99
CA ALA A 4 -6.25 5.61 14.63
C ALA A 4 -7.15 6.46 15.56
N PRO A 5 -6.62 7.34 16.43
CA PRO A 5 -7.44 8.28 17.20
C PRO A 5 -8.30 9.21 16.32
N ILE A 6 -7.77 9.71 15.19
CA ILE A 6 -8.52 10.55 14.26
C ILE A 6 -9.68 9.76 13.65
N VAL A 7 -9.42 8.54 13.16
CA VAL A 7 -10.46 7.64 12.62
C VAL A 7 -11.52 7.37 13.66
N SER A 8 -11.13 7.03 14.89
CA SER A 8 -12.06 6.78 16.00
C SER A 8 -12.94 8.00 16.29
N ALA A 9 -12.36 9.19 16.33
CA ALA A 9 -13.10 10.43 16.57
C ALA A 9 -14.11 10.71 15.44
N CYS A 10 -13.67 10.63 14.17
CA CYS A 10 -14.57 10.84 13.03
C CYS A 10 -15.74 9.86 13.02
N ARG A 11 -15.47 8.57 13.33
CA ARG A 11 -16.49 7.54 13.45
C ARG A 11 -17.49 7.86 14.55
N ALA A 12 -17.04 8.32 15.71
CA ALA A 12 -17.92 8.70 16.83
C ALA A 12 -18.88 9.83 16.46
N PHE A 13 -18.51 10.70 15.54
CA PHE A 13 -19.36 11.76 14.98
C PHE A 13 -20.15 11.34 13.74
N GLY A 14 -20.08 10.09 13.30
CA GLY A 14 -20.80 9.59 12.14
C GLY A 14 -20.30 10.17 10.80
N LEU A 15 -19.04 10.61 10.73
CA LEU A 15 -18.46 11.17 9.52
C LEU A 15 -17.99 10.08 8.57
N ASN A 16 -18.25 10.25 7.27
CA ASN A 16 -17.67 9.45 6.22
C ASN A 16 -16.19 9.81 6.05
N LEU A 17 -15.31 8.80 6.07
CA LEU A 17 -13.87 9.01 5.99
C LEU A 17 -13.38 8.92 4.55
N ILE A 18 -12.59 9.91 4.12
CA ILE A 18 -11.99 9.94 2.80
C ILE A 18 -10.48 10.11 2.96
N PRO A 19 -9.68 9.05 2.76
CA PRO A 19 -8.23 9.17 2.72
C PRO A 19 -7.80 9.92 1.46
N ARG A 20 -6.91 10.90 1.60
CA ARG A 20 -6.37 11.66 0.49
C ARG A 20 -4.85 11.71 0.54
N GLY A 21 -4.21 11.19 -0.50
CA GLY A 21 -2.80 11.41 -0.81
C GLY A 21 -2.64 12.60 -1.78
N GLY A 22 -1.93 12.42 -2.88
CA GLY A 22 -1.76 13.48 -3.90
C GLY A 22 -3.02 13.86 -4.69
N GLY A 23 -4.12 13.12 -4.54
CA GLY A 23 -5.37 13.41 -5.24
C GLY A 23 -5.32 13.18 -6.77
N THR A 24 -4.35 12.42 -7.26
CA THR A 24 -4.08 12.22 -8.70
C THR A 24 -4.89 11.08 -9.34
N GLY A 25 -5.68 10.34 -8.56
CA GLY A 25 -6.48 9.22 -9.05
C GLY A 25 -7.62 9.67 -9.97
N TYR A 26 -7.83 8.95 -11.08
CA TYR A 26 -8.85 9.31 -12.08
C TYR A 26 -10.29 9.01 -11.65
N THR A 27 -10.49 8.18 -10.63
CA THR A 27 -11.83 7.81 -10.14
C THR A 27 -12.49 8.91 -9.31
N GLY A 28 -11.74 9.92 -8.87
CA GLY A 28 -12.24 10.98 -8.00
C GLY A 28 -12.52 10.54 -6.55
N SER A 29 -12.04 9.36 -6.14
CA SER A 29 -12.28 8.80 -4.80
C SER A 29 -11.81 9.69 -3.63
N ALA A 30 -10.90 10.63 -3.88
CA ALA A 30 -10.43 11.59 -2.89
C ALA A 30 -11.28 12.88 -2.78
N VAL A 31 -12.42 12.93 -3.48
CA VAL A 31 -13.31 14.10 -3.51
C VAL A 31 -14.57 13.80 -2.69
N PRO A 32 -14.86 14.57 -1.64
CA PRO A 32 -16.09 14.38 -0.86
C PRO A 32 -17.32 14.77 -1.71
N LEU A 33 -18.35 13.93 -1.67
CA LEU A 33 -19.63 14.18 -2.34
C LEU A 33 -20.73 14.59 -1.36
N ASP A 34 -20.45 14.53 -0.07
CA ASP A 34 -21.40 14.74 1.02
C ASP A 34 -20.78 15.67 2.06
N PRO A 35 -21.53 16.61 2.67
CA PRO A 35 -21.01 17.50 3.71
C PRO A 35 -20.60 16.77 5.00
N TRP A 36 -21.08 15.54 5.22
CA TRP A 36 -20.70 14.70 6.37
C TRP A 36 -19.48 13.84 6.08
N CYS A 37 -18.49 14.40 5.39
CA CYS A 37 -17.23 13.76 5.10
C CYS A 37 -16.08 14.44 5.85
N ALA A 38 -15.16 13.62 6.36
CA ALA A 38 -13.85 14.05 6.84
C ALA A 38 -12.77 13.60 5.85
N VAL A 39 -12.09 14.55 5.20
CA VAL A 39 -10.96 14.27 4.34
C VAL A 39 -9.70 14.21 5.21
N ILE A 40 -9.10 13.03 5.32
CA ILE A 40 -7.84 12.81 6.03
C ILE A 40 -6.70 12.87 5.03
N ASN A 41 -6.00 14.01 5.01
CA ASN A 41 -4.85 14.22 4.15
C ASN A 41 -3.60 13.58 4.76
N THR A 42 -2.93 12.72 3.99
CA THR A 42 -1.75 11.98 4.43
C THR A 42 -0.43 12.71 4.22
N GLU A 43 -0.43 13.96 3.75
CA GLU A 43 0.78 14.71 3.38
C GLU A 43 1.85 14.83 4.48
N LYS A 44 1.44 14.74 5.76
CA LYS A 44 2.36 14.77 6.90
C LYS A 44 3.00 13.41 7.21
N LEU A 45 2.57 12.35 6.54
CA LEU A 45 3.18 11.02 6.62
C LEU A 45 4.24 10.89 5.51
N ASP A 46 5.15 11.85 5.41
CA ASP A 46 6.06 12.04 4.27
C ASP A 46 7.48 11.50 4.49
N HIS A 47 7.73 10.86 5.62
CA HIS A 47 9.05 10.31 5.94
C HIS A 47 9.49 9.26 4.92
N ILE A 48 10.73 9.39 4.44
CA ILE A 48 11.41 8.42 3.59
C ILE A 48 12.69 8.01 4.31
N ALA A 49 12.84 6.72 4.62
CA ALA A 49 14.06 6.20 5.22
C ALA A 49 15.16 6.04 4.15
N ALA A 50 16.40 5.95 4.59
CA ALA A 50 17.47 5.50 3.70
C ALA A 50 17.21 4.06 3.25
N VAL A 51 17.75 3.69 2.08
CA VAL A 51 17.76 2.29 1.65
C VAL A 51 18.57 1.47 2.63
N GLU A 52 18.03 0.37 3.06
CA GLU A 52 18.69 -0.60 3.93
C GLU A 52 18.62 -2.01 3.36
N TRP A 53 19.65 -2.79 3.60
CA TRP A 53 19.69 -4.21 3.27
C TRP A 53 19.15 -5.00 4.45
N ARG A 54 18.11 -5.79 4.21
CA ARG A 54 17.47 -6.60 5.24
C ARG A 54 16.97 -7.94 4.71
N SER A 55 16.90 -8.93 5.58
CA SER A 55 16.27 -10.20 5.26
C SER A 55 14.76 -10.02 5.09
N LEU A 56 14.20 -10.67 4.09
CA LEU A 56 12.76 -10.71 3.85
C LEU A 56 12.17 -12.04 4.32
N PRO A 57 10.90 -12.04 4.78
CA PRO A 57 10.26 -13.26 5.28
C PRO A 57 10.27 -14.39 4.25
N SER A 58 10.77 -15.56 4.67
CA SER A 58 10.85 -16.78 3.87
C SER A 58 11.78 -16.69 2.64
N LEU A 59 12.72 -15.74 2.63
CA LEU A 59 13.79 -15.66 1.64
C LEU A 59 15.16 -15.77 2.31
N GLU A 60 16.12 -16.30 1.57
CA GLU A 60 17.54 -16.33 1.98
C GLU A 60 18.26 -15.08 1.46
N GLY A 61 19.13 -14.51 2.32
CA GLY A 61 19.94 -13.32 2.00
C GLY A 61 19.23 -12.00 2.34
N ASP A 62 19.96 -10.93 2.09
CA ASP A 62 19.48 -9.56 2.33
C ASP A 62 19.15 -8.88 1.00
N PHE A 63 18.08 -8.10 1.01
CA PHE A 63 17.56 -7.37 -0.14
C PHE A 63 17.47 -5.88 0.17
N PRO A 64 17.77 -5.02 -0.82
CA PRO A 64 17.62 -3.58 -0.63
C PRO A 64 16.15 -3.23 -0.48
N THR A 65 15.83 -2.53 0.59
CA THR A 65 14.47 -2.10 0.90
C THR A 65 14.43 -0.65 1.30
N ILE A 66 13.28 0.00 1.09
CA ILE A 66 13.04 1.38 1.48
C ILE A 66 11.71 1.50 2.22
N ARG A 67 11.73 2.14 3.40
CA ARG A 67 10.51 2.42 4.16
C ARG A 67 10.00 3.81 3.85
N CYS A 68 8.74 3.90 3.47
CA CYS A 68 8.11 5.17 3.09
C CYS A 68 6.80 5.39 3.84
N GLY A 69 6.58 6.61 4.30
CA GLY A 69 5.27 7.07 4.76
C GLY A 69 4.27 7.19 3.60
N ALA A 70 2.99 7.04 3.89
CA ALA A 70 1.93 7.06 2.88
C ALA A 70 1.82 8.40 2.12
N GLY A 71 2.23 9.51 2.73
CA GLY A 71 2.26 10.85 2.14
C GLY A 71 3.54 11.16 1.36
N ALA A 72 4.55 10.27 1.39
CA ALA A 72 5.78 10.46 0.62
C ALA A 72 5.48 10.52 -0.88
N VAL A 73 5.98 11.57 -1.55
CA VAL A 73 5.81 11.75 -2.99
C VAL A 73 6.65 10.72 -3.74
N THR A 74 6.05 10.06 -4.72
CA THR A 74 6.66 8.93 -5.46
C THR A 74 8.02 9.29 -6.05
N ARG A 75 8.14 10.47 -6.67
CA ARG A 75 9.40 10.97 -7.25
C ARG A 75 10.51 11.03 -6.20
N ARG A 76 10.23 11.52 -4.99
CA ARG A 76 11.23 11.62 -3.93
C ARG A 76 11.73 10.27 -3.45
N VAL A 77 10.84 9.28 -3.41
CA VAL A 77 11.24 7.89 -3.10
C VAL A 77 12.17 7.35 -4.18
N ALA A 78 11.84 7.61 -5.46
CA ALA A 78 12.70 7.22 -6.57
C ALA A 78 14.08 7.87 -6.49
N GLU A 79 14.18 9.15 -6.16
CA GLU A 79 15.44 9.88 -5.99
C GLU A 79 16.31 9.24 -4.88
N VAL A 80 15.74 8.89 -3.73
CA VAL A 80 16.47 8.21 -2.64
C VAL A 80 16.98 6.83 -3.09
N ALA A 81 16.21 6.09 -3.88
CA ALA A 81 16.65 4.81 -4.43
C ALA A 81 17.80 5.01 -5.46
N GLU A 82 17.68 6.01 -6.34
CA GLU A 82 18.70 6.36 -7.34
C GLU A 82 20.02 6.79 -6.70
N ASP A 83 19.97 7.58 -5.63
CA ASP A 83 21.15 7.98 -4.84
C ASP A 83 21.88 6.76 -4.23
N ALA A 84 21.15 5.67 -3.98
CA ALA A 84 21.71 4.39 -3.53
C ALA A 84 22.13 3.46 -4.69
N GLY A 85 22.07 3.91 -5.94
CA GLY A 85 22.41 3.13 -7.13
C GLY A 85 21.32 2.10 -7.52
N LEU A 86 20.08 2.30 -7.07
CA LEU A 86 18.97 1.39 -7.28
C LEU A 86 17.86 2.06 -8.09
N THR A 87 16.91 1.27 -8.59
CA THR A 87 15.75 1.78 -9.31
C THR A 87 14.48 1.51 -8.54
N PHE A 88 13.74 2.56 -8.18
CA PHE A 88 12.38 2.39 -7.65
C PHE A 88 11.43 2.03 -8.80
N ALA A 89 10.76 0.89 -8.67
CA ALA A 89 9.99 0.29 -9.76
C ALA A 89 8.63 0.97 -10.01
N VAL A 90 8.08 1.70 -9.03
CA VAL A 90 6.75 2.33 -9.12
C VAL A 90 6.89 3.72 -9.74
N ASP A 91 6.44 3.89 -10.99
CA ASP A 91 6.62 5.11 -11.77
C ASP A 91 5.35 5.58 -12.51
N PRO A 92 4.23 5.83 -11.81
CA PRO A 92 3.04 6.36 -12.47
C PRO A 92 3.35 7.69 -13.16
N THR A 93 2.62 8.04 -14.22
CA THR A 93 2.80 9.33 -14.92
C THR A 93 2.63 10.53 -13.99
N SER A 94 1.89 10.37 -12.91
CA SER A 94 1.67 11.36 -11.86
C SER A 94 2.71 11.33 -10.74
N GLN A 95 3.87 10.69 -10.90
CA GLN A 95 4.86 10.47 -9.84
C GLN A 95 5.34 11.75 -9.13
N ASP A 96 5.26 12.90 -9.79
CA ASP A 96 5.66 14.19 -9.21
C ASP A 96 4.65 14.71 -8.17
N ALA A 97 3.44 14.14 -8.12
CA ALA A 97 2.36 14.53 -7.20
C ALA A 97 1.70 13.33 -6.50
N SER A 98 1.77 12.12 -7.07
CA SER A 98 1.22 10.92 -6.42
C SER A 98 2.04 10.56 -5.19
N THR A 99 1.37 9.93 -4.22
CA THR A 99 1.99 9.51 -2.96
C THR A 99 2.00 8.00 -2.81
N ILE A 100 2.87 7.48 -1.97
CA ILE A 100 3.03 6.04 -1.73
C ILE A 100 1.72 5.38 -1.31
N GLY A 101 0.98 5.97 -0.36
CA GLY A 101 -0.33 5.45 0.05
C GLY A 101 -1.34 5.42 -1.09
N GLY A 102 -1.33 6.46 -1.94
CA GLY A 102 -2.16 6.53 -3.15
C GLY A 102 -1.77 5.47 -4.18
N ASN A 103 -0.47 5.24 -4.38
CA ASN A 103 0.02 4.19 -5.27
C ASN A 103 -0.45 2.80 -4.84
N ILE A 104 -0.45 2.51 -3.53
CA ILE A 104 -0.93 1.25 -2.98
C ILE A 104 -2.45 1.14 -3.14
N ALA A 105 -3.19 2.17 -2.71
CA ALA A 105 -4.65 2.19 -2.75
C ALA A 105 -5.22 2.01 -4.17
N MET A 106 -4.47 2.45 -5.19
CA MET A 106 -4.83 2.34 -6.61
C MET A 106 -4.09 1.20 -7.33
N ASN A 107 -3.16 0.53 -6.68
CA ASN A 107 -2.20 -0.41 -7.30
C ASN A 107 -1.55 0.21 -8.54
N ALA A 108 -0.95 1.37 -8.37
CA ALA A 108 -0.42 2.16 -9.46
C ALA A 108 0.66 1.42 -10.26
N GLY A 109 0.61 1.58 -11.56
CA GLY A 109 1.64 1.14 -12.50
C GLY A 109 2.12 2.31 -13.35
N GLY A 110 3.21 2.11 -14.07
CA GLY A 110 3.79 3.08 -14.99
C GLY A 110 4.51 2.38 -16.14
N LYS A 111 5.46 3.05 -16.76
CA LYS A 111 6.25 2.47 -17.85
C LYS A 111 7.09 1.28 -17.37
N LYS A 112 7.66 1.41 -16.18
CA LYS A 112 8.48 0.37 -15.53
C LYS A 112 7.66 -0.88 -15.17
N ALA A 113 6.33 -0.78 -15.05
CA ALA A 113 5.46 -1.90 -14.74
C ALA A 113 5.48 -3.00 -15.83
N VAL A 114 5.89 -2.70 -17.06
CA VAL A 114 6.10 -3.71 -18.09
C VAL A 114 7.15 -4.74 -17.64
N LEU A 115 8.21 -4.28 -16.99
CA LEU A 115 9.30 -5.13 -16.52
C LEU A 115 9.09 -5.61 -15.08
N TRP A 116 8.77 -4.70 -14.15
CA TRP A 116 8.76 -4.96 -12.71
C TRP A 116 7.37 -5.07 -12.08
N GLY A 117 6.30 -4.98 -12.87
CA GLY A 117 4.93 -5.06 -12.37
C GLY A 117 4.43 -3.73 -11.78
N THR A 118 3.33 -3.83 -11.06
CA THR A 118 2.64 -2.71 -10.40
C THR A 118 3.17 -2.48 -8.97
N THR A 119 2.56 -1.57 -8.24
CA THR A 119 2.90 -1.29 -6.85
C THR A 119 2.90 -2.54 -5.98
N LEU A 120 1.87 -3.38 -6.09
CA LEU A 120 1.74 -4.61 -5.30
C LEU A 120 2.88 -5.60 -5.56
N ASP A 121 3.35 -5.70 -6.79
CA ASP A 121 4.45 -6.61 -7.14
C ASP A 121 5.74 -6.27 -6.40
N ASN A 122 5.91 -5.01 -6.01
CA ASN A 122 7.11 -4.48 -5.37
C ASN A 122 6.96 -4.25 -3.85
N LEU A 123 5.76 -4.48 -3.29
CA LEU A 123 5.51 -4.31 -1.86
C LEU A 123 6.05 -5.49 -1.05
N VAL A 124 6.83 -5.20 -0.03
CA VAL A 124 7.27 -6.14 1.02
C VAL A 124 6.21 -6.21 2.12
N SER A 125 5.82 -5.06 2.63
CA SER A 125 4.76 -4.93 3.63
C SER A 125 4.16 -3.53 3.62
N TRP A 126 2.96 -3.41 4.16
CA TRP A 126 2.31 -2.12 4.37
C TRP A 126 1.41 -2.16 5.60
N ARG A 127 1.14 -0.99 6.12
CA ARG A 127 0.34 -0.84 7.31
C ARG A 127 -0.77 0.18 7.10
N LEU A 128 -1.95 -0.14 7.60
CA LEU A 128 -3.13 0.72 7.49
C LEU A 128 -3.94 0.73 8.78
N VAL A 129 -4.73 1.79 8.96
CA VAL A 129 -5.75 1.89 9.98
C VAL A 129 -7.10 1.62 9.34
N THR A 130 -7.83 0.63 9.87
CA THR A 130 -9.16 0.26 9.37
C THR A 130 -10.22 1.29 9.77
N PRO A 131 -11.43 1.25 9.18
CA PRO A 131 -12.56 2.06 9.63
C PRO A 131 -12.95 1.85 11.09
N ASP A 132 -12.58 0.71 11.68
CA ASP A 132 -12.80 0.41 13.11
C ASP A 132 -11.71 0.97 14.03
N ALA A 133 -10.75 1.73 13.48
CA ALA A 133 -9.59 2.27 14.16
C ALA A 133 -8.59 1.21 14.68
N ASP A 134 -8.68 -0.02 14.22
CA ASP A 134 -7.66 -1.04 14.41
C ASP A 134 -6.51 -0.83 13.42
N TRP A 135 -5.33 -1.32 13.78
CA TRP A 135 -4.22 -1.38 12.83
C TRP A 135 -4.15 -2.75 12.17
N LEU A 136 -3.92 -2.74 10.86
CA LEU A 136 -3.53 -3.92 10.10
C LEU A 136 -2.12 -3.76 9.56
N GLU A 137 -1.35 -4.83 9.64
CA GLU A 137 -0.09 -4.98 8.93
C GLU A 137 -0.21 -6.17 7.98
N VAL A 138 0.09 -5.92 6.73
CA VAL A 138 0.11 -6.95 5.69
C VAL A 138 1.53 -7.11 5.22
N GLU A 139 2.04 -8.34 5.29
CA GLU A 139 3.41 -8.68 4.93
C GLU A 139 3.41 -9.82 3.92
N ARG A 140 4.16 -9.67 2.84
CA ARG A 140 4.34 -10.71 1.84
C ARG A 140 5.36 -11.74 2.31
N LEU A 141 4.96 -13.01 2.32
CA LEU A 141 5.85 -14.13 2.63
C LEU A 141 6.39 -14.73 1.33
N GLY A 142 7.69 -15.01 1.28
CA GLY A 142 8.32 -15.57 0.09
C GLY A 142 8.21 -14.64 -1.13
N HIS A 143 8.68 -13.40 -1.01
CA HIS A 143 8.63 -12.42 -2.09
C HIS A 143 9.38 -12.93 -3.32
N SER A 144 8.70 -13.05 -4.46
CA SER A 144 9.27 -13.61 -5.71
C SER A 144 10.24 -12.66 -6.42
N LEU A 145 10.38 -11.41 -5.95
CA LEU A 145 11.14 -10.34 -6.62
C LEU A 145 10.71 -10.11 -8.08
N GLY A 146 9.44 -10.40 -8.39
CA GLY A 146 8.87 -10.32 -9.71
C GLY A 146 7.35 -10.22 -9.65
N LYS A 147 6.72 -10.33 -10.82
CA LYS A 147 5.27 -10.17 -10.96
C LYS A 147 4.52 -11.30 -10.26
N ILE A 148 3.59 -10.90 -9.41
CA ILE A 148 2.77 -11.83 -8.62
C ILE A 148 1.98 -12.80 -9.51
N HIS A 149 1.42 -12.31 -10.62
CA HIS A 149 0.59 -13.14 -11.50
C HIS A 149 1.35 -14.24 -12.25
N ASP A 150 2.68 -14.20 -12.24
CA ASP A 150 3.54 -15.26 -12.78
C ASP A 150 3.79 -16.39 -11.76
N GLN A 151 3.35 -16.21 -10.51
CA GLN A 151 3.49 -17.20 -9.45
C GLN A 151 2.26 -18.13 -9.42
N THR A 152 2.47 -19.38 -9.01
CA THR A 152 1.35 -20.33 -8.79
C THR A 152 0.50 -19.88 -7.60
N GLU A 153 1.16 -19.50 -6.50
CA GLU A 153 0.53 -19.04 -5.27
C GLU A 153 1.35 -17.90 -4.66
N VAL A 154 0.66 -16.96 -4.01
CA VAL A 154 1.24 -15.87 -3.24
C VAL A 154 0.68 -15.91 -1.83
N THR A 155 1.54 -15.71 -0.85
CA THR A 155 1.18 -15.81 0.56
C THR A 155 1.40 -14.47 1.27
N PHE A 156 0.41 -14.06 2.05
CA PHE A 156 0.48 -12.86 2.90
C PHE A 156 0.17 -13.22 4.34
N ARG A 157 0.88 -12.59 5.27
CA ARG A 157 0.55 -12.60 6.69
C ARG A 157 -0.17 -11.31 7.02
N ILE A 158 -1.36 -11.41 7.63
CA ILE A 158 -2.16 -10.27 8.05
C ILE A 158 -2.21 -10.28 9.57
N SER A 159 -1.65 -9.25 10.18
CA SER A 159 -1.63 -9.06 11.63
C SER A 159 -2.54 -7.90 12.00
N ARG A 160 -3.44 -8.11 12.96
CA ARG A 160 -4.34 -7.07 13.47
C ARG A 160 -3.92 -6.65 14.86
N PHE A 161 -3.82 -5.34 15.06
CA PHE A 161 -3.45 -4.74 16.33
C PHE A 161 -4.57 -3.82 16.84
N GLU A 162 -4.61 -3.60 18.14
CA GLU A 162 -5.48 -2.61 18.77
C GLU A 162 -5.14 -1.18 18.31
N GLY A 163 -5.94 -0.20 18.72
CA GLY A 163 -5.74 1.22 18.38
C GLY A 163 -4.37 1.80 18.76
N ASP A 164 -3.64 1.16 19.68
CA ASP A 164 -2.26 1.52 20.05
C ASP A 164 -1.24 1.14 18.95
N GLY A 165 -1.64 0.28 18.02
CA GLY A 165 -0.81 -0.19 16.92
C GLY A 165 0.31 -1.17 17.31
N THR A 166 0.33 -1.67 18.53
CA THR A 166 1.40 -2.55 19.04
C THR A 166 0.87 -3.82 19.68
N THR A 167 -0.28 -3.76 20.33
CA THR A 167 -0.91 -4.90 20.97
C THR A 167 -1.66 -5.74 19.94
N LEU A 168 -1.24 -7.00 19.72
CA LEU A 168 -1.94 -7.93 18.84
C LEU A 168 -3.35 -8.21 19.35
N LYS A 169 -4.35 -8.01 18.49
CA LYS A 169 -5.76 -8.22 18.81
C LYS A 169 -6.16 -9.71 18.66
N CYS A 170 -5.51 -10.40 17.75
CA CYS A 170 -5.73 -11.84 17.50
C CYS A 170 -4.49 -12.47 16.86
N GLN A 171 -4.48 -13.78 16.74
CA GLN A 171 -3.43 -14.49 16.01
C GLN A 171 -3.40 -14.02 14.55
N PRO A 172 -2.19 -13.79 13.96
CA PRO A 172 -2.06 -13.42 12.58
C PRO A 172 -2.68 -14.46 11.64
N GLU A 173 -3.37 -13.97 10.62
CA GLU A 173 -3.93 -14.78 9.55
C GLU A 173 -2.91 -14.96 8.43
N VAL A 174 -2.84 -16.17 7.85
CA VAL A 174 -2.07 -16.43 6.63
C VAL A 174 -3.03 -16.59 5.46
N LEU A 175 -3.02 -15.61 4.57
CA LEU A 175 -3.84 -15.59 3.37
C LEU A 175 -3.02 -16.14 2.18
N ARG A 176 -3.53 -17.17 1.51
CA ARG A 176 -2.94 -17.77 0.31
C ARG A 176 -3.84 -17.52 -0.88
N LEU A 177 -3.29 -16.99 -1.94
CA LEU A 177 -4.02 -16.61 -3.14
C LEU A 177 -3.34 -17.17 -4.39
N PRO A 178 -4.11 -17.68 -5.37
CA PRO A 178 -3.55 -18.02 -6.66
C PRO A 178 -2.97 -16.78 -7.35
N GLY A 179 -1.74 -16.85 -7.87
CA GLY A 179 -1.09 -15.73 -8.52
C GLY A 179 -1.89 -15.17 -9.71
N ASN A 180 -2.54 -16.04 -10.48
CA ASN A 180 -3.37 -15.64 -11.61
C ASN A 180 -4.62 -14.81 -11.24
N SER A 181 -5.03 -14.77 -9.96
CA SER A 181 -6.13 -13.92 -9.48
C SER A 181 -5.76 -12.44 -9.46
N PHE A 182 -4.47 -12.11 -9.52
CA PHE A 182 -3.97 -10.73 -9.51
C PHE A 182 -3.95 -10.06 -10.89
N ARG A 183 -4.28 -10.78 -11.94
CA ARG A 183 -4.35 -10.24 -13.29
C ARG A 183 -5.52 -10.83 -14.06
N LYS A 184 -6.30 -9.96 -14.69
CA LYS A 184 -7.40 -10.38 -15.55
C LYS A 184 -6.87 -10.83 -16.92
N ALA A 185 -7.19 -12.06 -17.32
CA ALA A 185 -6.74 -12.61 -18.59
C ALA A 185 -7.26 -11.79 -19.79
N GLY A 186 -6.44 -11.64 -20.81
CA GLY A 186 -6.81 -10.99 -22.09
C GLY A 186 -6.84 -9.46 -22.06
N LEU A 187 -6.65 -8.84 -20.92
CA LEU A 187 -6.56 -7.40 -20.77
C LEU A 187 -5.13 -7.00 -20.36
N GLY A 188 -4.69 -5.84 -20.80
CA GLY A 188 -3.31 -5.39 -20.69
C GLY A 188 -2.62 -5.57 -19.32
N LYS A 189 -1.46 -4.96 -19.18
CA LYS A 189 -0.53 -5.16 -18.06
C LYS A 189 -1.06 -4.80 -16.67
N ASP A 190 -2.03 -3.88 -16.58
CA ASP A 190 -2.44 -3.26 -15.31
C ASP A 190 -3.85 -3.66 -14.88
N VAL A 191 -4.45 -4.67 -15.50
CA VAL A 191 -5.81 -5.09 -15.16
C VAL A 191 -5.77 -6.18 -14.09
N THR A 192 -6.03 -5.77 -12.87
CA THR A 192 -6.11 -6.62 -11.69
C THR A 192 -7.57 -6.73 -11.22
N ASP A 193 -7.94 -7.82 -10.59
CA ASP A 193 -9.22 -7.90 -9.90
C ASP A 193 -9.19 -6.95 -8.69
N LYS A 194 -10.10 -5.99 -8.66
CA LYS A 194 -10.17 -4.99 -7.57
C LYS A 194 -10.42 -5.60 -6.20
N PHE A 195 -11.02 -6.74 -6.13
CA PHE A 195 -11.30 -7.37 -4.85
C PHE A 195 -10.11 -8.16 -4.29
N LEU A 196 -9.17 -8.59 -5.11
CA LEU A 196 -7.94 -9.28 -4.72
C LEU A 196 -8.14 -10.27 -3.56
N ALA A 197 -9.21 -11.04 -3.62
CA ALA A 197 -9.60 -12.02 -2.59
C ALA A 197 -9.51 -11.47 -1.14
N GLY A 198 -9.85 -10.19 -0.95
CA GLY A 198 -9.87 -9.56 0.37
C GLY A 198 -8.55 -9.00 0.87
N LEU A 199 -7.50 -8.91 0.02
CA LEU A 199 -6.22 -8.31 0.41
C LEU A 199 -6.40 -6.84 0.83
N PRO A 200 -6.12 -6.48 2.11
CA PRO A 200 -6.41 -5.15 2.62
C PRO A 200 -5.55 -4.05 1.99
N GLY A 201 -6.15 -2.90 1.74
CA GLY A 201 -5.49 -1.65 1.34
C GLY A 201 -5.14 -1.54 -0.12
N VAL A 202 -4.81 -2.64 -0.80
CA VAL A 202 -4.36 -2.62 -2.20
C VAL A 202 -5.55 -2.62 -3.15
N GLN A 203 -5.55 -1.66 -4.09
CA GLN A 203 -6.57 -1.49 -5.12
C GLN A 203 -8.01 -1.37 -4.58
N LYS A 204 -8.15 -0.89 -3.36
CA LYS A 204 -9.43 -0.63 -2.66
C LYS A 204 -9.82 0.85 -2.70
N GLU A 205 -9.01 1.71 -3.33
CA GLU A 205 -9.24 3.15 -3.44
C GLU A 205 -9.41 3.86 -2.08
N GLY A 206 -8.88 3.24 -1.01
CA GLY A 206 -8.96 3.77 0.36
C GLY A 206 -10.28 3.48 1.09
N CYS A 207 -11.19 2.66 0.52
CA CYS A 207 -12.48 2.39 1.16
C CYS A 207 -12.39 1.43 2.37
N ASP A 208 -11.31 0.69 2.52
CA ASP A 208 -11.09 -0.27 3.59
C ASP A 208 -10.08 0.16 4.66
N GLY A 209 -9.51 1.36 4.52
CA GLY A 209 -8.64 1.94 5.54
C GLY A 209 -7.67 3.01 5.04
N HIS A 210 -6.95 3.57 5.99
CA HIS A 210 -5.95 4.62 5.78
C HIS A 210 -4.55 4.03 5.82
N ILE A 211 -3.89 3.91 4.67
CA ILE A 211 -2.50 3.47 4.59
C ILE A 211 -1.61 4.51 5.28
N THR A 212 -0.67 4.05 6.10
CA THR A 212 0.20 4.91 6.91
C THR A 212 1.65 4.86 6.48
N TYR A 213 2.16 3.68 6.20
CA TYR A 213 3.50 3.48 5.64
C TYR A 213 3.60 2.12 4.91
N ALA A 214 4.67 1.97 4.13
CA ALA A 214 5.00 0.73 3.44
C ALA A 214 6.51 0.51 3.35
N TRP A 215 6.88 -0.74 3.09
CA TRP A 215 8.20 -1.19 2.69
C TRP A 215 8.16 -1.69 1.25
N PHE A 216 9.12 -1.26 0.47
CA PHE A 216 9.35 -1.70 -0.91
C PHE A 216 10.72 -2.35 -1.03
#